data_9398680adc4640700b78c136aed06835
#
_entry.id   9398680adc4640700b78c136aed06835
#
_cell.length_a   1.000
_cell.length_b   1.000
_cell.length_c   1.000
_cell.angle_alpha   90.00
_cell.angle_beta   90.00
_cell.angle_gamma   90.00
#
_symmetry.space_group_name_H-M   'P 1'
#
loop_
_entity.id
_entity.type
_entity.pdbx_description
1 polymer ?
#
loop_
_entity_poly.entity_id
_entity_poly.type
_entity_poly.pdbx_seq_one_letter_code
_entity_poly.pdbx_strand_id
1 'polypeptide(L)'
;WYAKQKIDSGVRIEFYESIIILMENNTNLKNALQKMYDEYSDFGKKPNKPQARLAFNCLESIQRGKKLTQGLRGWVPEQELSMLSAGEEAGKLISSLNECIRLITVKSKIIASIMKALLYPIILSAMTAYMLSVISTRLMPKMTKMSNPDSWVGNARLLYLMSYISTHYG
;
A
#
# COMPACT_ATOMS: atom_id res chain seq x y z
N TRP A 1 15.04 1.39 -20.97
CA TRP A 1 14.56 0.42 -19.93
C TRP A 1 14.16 1.16 -18.66
N TYR A 2 13.14 1.99 -18.73
CA TYR A 2 12.57 2.60 -17.54
C TYR A 2 11.56 1.61 -16.95
N ALA A 3 11.81 1.09 -15.75
CA ALA A 3 10.82 0.39 -14.96
C ALA A 3 9.58 1.30 -14.88
N LYS A 4 8.46 0.85 -15.44
CA LYS A 4 7.17 1.52 -15.27
C LYS A 4 6.88 1.53 -13.78
N GLN A 5 6.99 2.70 -13.17
CA GLN A 5 6.83 2.87 -11.75
C GLN A 5 5.33 2.71 -11.45
N LYS A 6 4.97 1.68 -10.67
CA LYS A 6 3.59 1.50 -10.22
C LYS A 6 3.14 2.79 -9.54
N ILE A 7 2.14 3.43 -10.11
CA ILE A 7 1.59 4.68 -9.59
C ILE A 7 0.85 4.39 -8.28
N ASP A 8 0.99 5.31 -7.32
CA ASP A 8 0.32 5.22 -6.03
C ASP A 8 -1.21 5.12 -6.16
N SER A 9 -1.84 4.49 -5.16
CA SER A 9 -3.29 4.25 -5.14
C SER A 9 -4.11 5.54 -5.21
N GLY A 10 -3.66 6.59 -4.52
CA GLY A 10 -4.33 7.89 -4.54
C GLY A 10 -4.32 8.54 -5.93
N VAL A 11 -3.17 8.51 -6.58
CA VAL A 11 -3.02 9.06 -7.94
C VAL A 11 -3.85 8.28 -8.97
N ARG A 12 -4.01 6.96 -8.80
CA ARG A 12 -4.88 6.17 -9.68
C ARG A 12 -6.35 6.52 -9.52
N ILE A 13 -6.80 6.71 -8.26
CA ILE A 13 -8.17 7.15 -7.98
C ILE A 13 -8.43 8.49 -8.67
N GLU A 14 -7.58 9.49 -8.45
CA GLU A 14 -7.67 10.82 -9.06
C GLU A 14 -7.73 10.73 -10.59
N PHE A 15 -6.88 9.89 -11.19
CA PHE A 15 -6.85 9.68 -12.64
C PHE A 15 -8.16 9.08 -13.17
N TYR A 16 -8.72 8.07 -12.47
CA TYR A 16 -9.97 7.44 -12.87
C TYR A 16 -11.16 8.39 -12.68
N GLU A 17 -11.21 9.14 -11.57
CA GLU A 17 -12.23 10.16 -11.32
C GLU A 17 -12.20 11.25 -12.39
N SER A 18 -11.02 11.73 -12.78
CA SER A 18 -10.89 12.73 -13.82
C SER A 18 -11.44 12.24 -15.18
N ILE A 19 -11.18 10.98 -15.54
CA ILE A 19 -11.76 10.39 -16.76
C ILE A 19 -13.28 10.34 -16.65
N ILE A 20 -13.82 9.85 -15.53
CA ILE A 20 -15.26 9.72 -15.31
C ILE A 20 -15.94 11.09 -15.45
N ILE A 21 -15.46 12.10 -14.71
CA ILE A 21 -16.01 13.46 -14.72
C ILE A 21 -16.03 14.04 -16.14
N LEU A 22 -14.94 13.90 -16.88
CA LEU A 22 -14.86 14.43 -18.23
C LEU A 22 -15.77 13.69 -19.21
N MET A 23 -15.91 12.38 -19.08
CA MET A 23 -16.78 11.58 -19.93
C MET A 23 -18.26 11.81 -19.61
N GLU A 24 -18.64 11.97 -18.35
CA GLU A 24 -20.00 12.33 -17.92
C GLU A 24 -20.42 13.71 -18.43
N ASN A 25 -19.44 14.62 -18.61
CA ASN A 25 -19.66 15.93 -19.25
C ASN A 25 -19.61 15.87 -20.79
N ASN A 26 -20.01 14.73 -21.39
CA ASN A 26 -20.05 14.51 -22.83
C ASN A 26 -18.72 14.72 -23.58
N THR A 27 -17.59 14.69 -22.86
CA THR A 27 -16.26 14.71 -23.48
C THR A 27 -15.89 13.28 -23.88
N ASN A 28 -15.51 13.07 -25.14
CA ASN A 28 -15.04 11.75 -25.55
C ASN A 28 -13.69 11.40 -24.88
N LEU A 29 -13.39 10.12 -24.74
CA LEU A 29 -12.23 9.61 -24.03
C LEU A 29 -10.91 10.22 -24.54
N LYS A 30 -10.76 10.41 -25.84
CA LYS A 30 -9.55 11.02 -26.43
C LYS A 30 -9.36 12.46 -25.95
N ASN A 31 -10.41 13.27 -25.99
CA ASN A 31 -10.35 14.67 -25.56
C ASN A 31 -10.20 14.78 -24.04
N ALA A 32 -10.79 13.86 -23.29
CA ALA A 32 -10.60 13.77 -21.84
C ALA A 32 -9.11 13.54 -21.49
N LEU A 33 -8.49 12.56 -22.12
CA LEU A 33 -7.06 12.26 -21.92
C LEU A 33 -6.14 13.40 -22.37
N GLN A 34 -6.50 14.11 -23.45
CA GLN A 34 -5.74 15.29 -23.91
C GLN A 34 -5.79 16.40 -22.85
N LYS A 35 -6.97 16.74 -22.34
CA LYS A 35 -7.13 17.75 -21.28
C LYS A 35 -6.35 17.37 -20.02
N MET A 36 -6.43 16.11 -19.60
CA MET A 36 -5.69 15.61 -18.45
C MET A 36 -4.17 15.68 -18.68
N TYR A 37 -3.69 15.36 -19.87
CA TYR A 37 -2.27 15.51 -20.18
C TYR A 37 -1.82 16.97 -20.11
N ASP A 38 -2.60 17.89 -20.69
CA ASP A 38 -2.28 19.31 -20.68
C ASP A 38 -2.23 19.86 -19.25
N GLU A 39 -3.18 19.47 -18.40
CA GLU A 39 -3.24 19.85 -16.99
C GLU A 39 -2.07 19.27 -16.19
N TYR A 40 -1.85 17.94 -16.26
CA TYR A 40 -0.79 17.29 -15.50
C TYR A 40 0.62 17.68 -15.94
N SER A 41 0.81 17.99 -17.22
CA SER A 41 2.08 18.47 -17.77
C SER A 41 2.33 19.97 -17.54
N ASP A 42 1.37 20.69 -16.96
CA ASP A 42 1.41 22.16 -16.85
C ASP A 42 1.62 22.79 -18.25
N PHE A 43 0.72 22.40 -19.19
CA PHE A 43 0.79 22.78 -20.61
C PHE A 43 2.16 22.52 -21.25
N GLY A 44 2.73 21.35 -20.98
CA GLY A 44 4.01 20.90 -21.55
C GLY A 44 5.26 21.36 -20.81
N LYS A 45 5.14 22.16 -19.72
CA LYS A 45 6.29 22.58 -18.92
C LYS A 45 6.89 21.47 -18.09
N LYS A 46 6.08 20.48 -17.67
CA LYS A 46 6.48 19.37 -16.79
C LYS A 46 6.06 18.01 -17.35
N PRO A 47 6.53 17.61 -18.54
CA PRO A 47 6.07 16.38 -19.21
C PRO A 47 6.50 15.10 -18.48
N ASN A 48 7.48 15.17 -17.59
CA ASN A 48 8.05 14.03 -16.88
C ASN A 48 7.30 13.65 -15.59
N LYS A 49 6.27 14.38 -15.20
CA LYS A 49 5.43 13.97 -14.07
C LYS A 49 4.80 12.60 -14.34
N PRO A 50 4.73 11.68 -13.35
CA PRO A 50 4.16 10.35 -13.53
C PRO A 50 2.73 10.38 -14.09
N GLN A 51 1.89 11.32 -13.61
CA GLN A 51 0.50 11.50 -14.08
C GLN A 51 0.45 11.94 -15.56
N ALA A 52 1.30 12.91 -15.95
CA ALA A 52 1.38 13.38 -17.33
C ALA A 52 1.84 12.27 -18.27
N ARG A 53 2.83 11.48 -17.88
CA ARG A 53 3.30 10.33 -18.66
C ARG A 53 2.24 9.24 -18.80
N LEU A 54 1.47 8.99 -17.73
CA LEU A 54 0.35 8.05 -17.77
C LEU A 54 -0.72 8.52 -18.76
N ALA A 55 -1.17 9.79 -18.64
CA ALA A 55 -2.16 10.38 -19.53
C ALA A 55 -1.67 10.36 -20.99
N PHE A 56 -0.39 10.67 -21.23
CA PHE A 56 0.23 10.62 -22.55
C PHE A 56 0.21 9.21 -23.15
N ASN A 57 0.61 8.18 -22.38
CA ASN A 57 0.60 6.80 -22.85
C ASN A 57 -0.82 6.30 -23.19
N CYS A 58 -1.79 6.68 -22.38
CA CYS A 58 -3.20 6.36 -22.65
C CYS A 58 -3.69 7.09 -23.90
N LEU A 59 -3.39 8.37 -24.04
CA LEU A 59 -3.73 9.18 -25.22
C LEU A 59 -3.14 8.60 -26.49
N GLU A 60 -1.86 8.27 -26.48
CA GLU A 60 -1.15 7.66 -27.61
C GLU A 60 -1.78 6.31 -28.00
N SER A 61 -2.17 5.49 -27.02
CA SER A 61 -2.85 4.22 -27.27
C SER A 61 -4.19 4.45 -28.00
N ILE A 62 -5.01 5.38 -27.49
CA ILE A 62 -6.30 5.72 -28.11
C ILE A 62 -6.11 6.32 -29.53
N GLN A 63 -5.13 7.20 -29.73
CA GLN A 63 -4.82 7.78 -31.05
C GLN A 63 -4.41 6.72 -32.07
N ARG A 64 -3.76 5.65 -31.64
CA ARG A 64 -3.40 4.48 -32.46
C ARG A 64 -4.54 3.48 -32.67
N GLY A 65 -5.76 3.80 -32.26
CA GLY A 65 -6.93 2.89 -32.33
C GLY A 65 -6.87 1.72 -31.35
N LYS A 66 -6.02 1.80 -30.34
CA LYS A 66 -5.89 0.77 -29.32
C LYS A 66 -6.79 1.09 -28.11
N LYS A 67 -6.97 0.10 -27.24
CA LYS A 67 -7.77 0.23 -26.00
C LYS A 67 -7.04 1.09 -24.96
N LEU A 68 -7.81 1.76 -24.08
CA LEU A 68 -7.29 2.50 -22.90
C LEU A 68 -6.41 1.59 -22.04
N THR A 69 -6.84 0.37 -21.84
CA THR A 69 -6.15 -0.65 -21.03
C THR A 69 -4.74 -0.96 -21.53
N GLN A 70 -4.46 -0.80 -22.83
CA GLN A 70 -3.09 -0.97 -23.35
C GLN A 70 -2.16 0.18 -22.93
N GLY A 71 -2.68 1.40 -22.83
CA GLY A 71 -1.93 2.55 -22.29
C GLY A 71 -1.65 2.43 -20.79
N LEU A 72 -2.57 1.83 -20.05
CA LEU A 72 -2.46 1.60 -18.61
C LEU A 72 -1.53 0.43 -18.24
N ARG A 73 -1.21 -0.45 -19.19
CA ARG A 73 -0.40 -1.65 -18.93
C ARG A 73 0.96 -1.30 -18.35
N GLY A 74 1.27 -1.90 -17.19
CA GLY A 74 2.50 -1.68 -16.43
C GLY A 74 2.49 -0.45 -15.51
N TRP A 75 1.42 0.36 -15.53
CA TRP A 75 1.21 1.47 -14.60
C TRP A 75 0.27 1.10 -13.46
N VAL A 76 -0.66 0.19 -13.73
CA VAL A 76 -1.68 -0.28 -12.79
C VAL A 76 -1.54 -1.78 -12.54
N PRO A 77 -2.09 -2.31 -11.43
CA PRO A 77 -2.12 -3.75 -11.17
C PRO A 77 -2.94 -4.51 -12.20
N GLU A 78 -2.57 -5.76 -12.48
CA GLU A 78 -3.27 -6.62 -13.44
C GLU A 78 -4.76 -6.81 -13.11
N GLN A 79 -5.12 -6.80 -11.84
CA GLN A 79 -6.52 -6.91 -11.40
C GLN A 79 -7.37 -5.74 -11.91
N GLU A 80 -6.87 -4.50 -11.78
CA GLU A 80 -7.55 -3.31 -12.29
C GLU A 80 -7.59 -3.35 -13.82
N LEU A 81 -6.50 -3.77 -14.45
CA LEU A 81 -6.41 -3.88 -15.91
C LEU A 81 -7.45 -4.83 -16.48
N SER A 82 -7.64 -6.00 -15.84
CA SER A 82 -8.64 -7.00 -16.27
C SER A 82 -10.07 -6.46 -16.15
N MET A 83 -10.37 -5.77 -15.05
CA MET A 83 -11.69 -5.14 -14.85
C MET A 83 -11.98 -4.05 -15.89
N LEU A 84 -10.99 -3.18 -16.14
CA LEU A 84 -11.12 -2.12 -17.14
C LEU A 84 -11.23 -2.69 -18.56
N SER A 85 -10.49 -3.75 -18.88
CA SER A 85 -10.58 -4.41 -20.20
C SER A 85 -11.98 -4.97 -20.46
N ALA A 86 -12.55 -5.66 -19.47
CA ALA A 86 -13.91 -6.18 -19.57
C ALA A 86 -14.96 -5.06 -19.74
N GLY A 87 -14.79 -3.95 -18.98
CA GLY A 87 -15.67 -2.79 -19.09
C GLY A 87 -15.55 -2.04 -20.41
N GLU A 88 -14.31 -1.93 -20.93
CA GLU A 88 -14.05 -1.31 -22.22
C GLU A 88 -14.66 -2.13 -23.38
N GLU A 89 -14.54 -3.45 -23.32
CA GLU A 89 -15.16 -4.36 -24.30
C GLU A 89 -16.68 -4.35 -24.26
N ALA A 90 -17.24 -4.22 -23.06
CA ALA A 90 -18.70 -4.15 -22.89
C ALA A 90 -19.28 -2.75 -23.15
N GLY A 91 -18.48 -1.74 -23.49
CA GLY A 91 -18.90 -0.35 -23.63
C GLY A 91 -19.34 0.32 -22.33
N LYS A 92 -18.92 -0.24 -21.17
CA LYS A 92 -19.26 0.22 -19.81
C LYS A 92 -18.03 0.74 -19.05
N LEU A 93 -17.20 1.52 -19.74
CA LEU A 93 -15.92 1.99 -19.19
C LEU A 93 -16.10 2.79 -17.89
N ILE A 94 -17.07 3.71 -17.83
CA ILE A 94 -17.35 4.52 -16.62
C ILE A 94 -17.69 3.62 -15.43
N SER A 95 -18.53 2.61 -15.64
CA SER A 95 -18.89 1.67 -14.58
C SER A 95 -17.67 0.88 -14.07
N SER A 96 -16.81 0.41 -14.97
CA SER A 96 -15.60 -0.32 -14.58
C SER A 96 -14.54 0.56 -13.89
N LEU A 97 -14.43 1.84 -14.28
CA LEU A 97 -13.59 2.80 -13.57
C LEU A 97 -14.08 3.02 -12.13
N ASN A 98 -15.41 3.20 -11.94
CA ASN A 98 -16.00 3.32 -10.60
C ASN A 98 -15.74 2.08 -9.74
N GLU A 99 -15.86 0.86 -10.31
CA GLU A 99 -15.54 -0.37 -9.58
C GLU A 99 -14.05 -0.47 -9.23
N CYS A 100 -13.15 0.00 -10.08
CA CYS A 100 -11.73 0.08 -9.76
C CYS A 100 -11.46 1.03 -8.58
N ILE A 101 -12.08 2.22 -8.57
CA ILE A 101 -11.99 3.16 -7.45
C ILE A 101 -12.48 2.53 -6.16
N ARG A 102 -13.65 1.87 -6.20
CA ARG A 102 -14.22 1.16 -5.06
C ARG A 102 -13.26 0.08 -4.53
N LEU A 103 -12.70 -0.72 -5.41
CA LEU A 103 -11.76 -1.79 -5.08
C LEU A 103 -10.50 -1.24 -4.40
N ILE A 104 -9.92 -0.15 -4.92
CA ILE A 104 -8.75 0.50 -4.34
C ILE A 104 -9.09 1.05 -2.95
N THR A 105 -10.22 1.73 -2.80
CA THR A 105 -10.68 2.33 -1.54
C THR A 105 -10.95 1.27 -0.48
N VAL A 106 -11.61 0.17 -0.82
CA VAL A 106 -11.87 -0.94 0.12
C VAL A 106 -10.55 -1.59 0.56
N LYS A 107 -9.63 -1.85 -0.37
CA LYS A 107 -8.30 -2.40 -0.03
C LYS A 107 -7.53 -1.49 0.94
N SER A 108 -7.53 -0.19 0.71
CA SER A 108 -6.83 0.76 1.58
C SER A 108 -7.44 0.82 2.98
N LYS A 109 -8.77 0.77 3.11
CA LYS A 109 -9.48 0.70 4.39
C LYS A 109 -9.15 -0.58 5.16
N ILE A 110 -9.11 -1.72 4.48
CA ILE A 110 -8.75 -3.01 5.11
C ILE A 110 -7.32 -2.94 5.67
N ILE A 111 -6.35 -2.48 4.88
CA ILE A 111 -4.96 -2.35 5.31
C ILE A 111 -4.85 -1.40 6.51
N ALA A 112 -5.52 -0.25 6.47
CA ALA A 112 -5.53 0.71 7.58
C ALA A 112 -6.12 0.10 8.86
N SER A 113 -7.18 -0.72 8.75
CA SER A 113 -7.79 -1.42 9.89
C SER A 113 -6.86 -2.47 10.47
N ILE A 114 -6.16 -3.24 9.64
CA ILE A 114 -5.16 -4.23 10.08
C ILE A 114 -4.01 -3.54 10.80
N MET A 115 -3.48 -2.44 10.25
CA MET A 115 -2.39 -1.68 10.88
C MET A 115 -2.79 -1.15 12.26
N LYS A 116 -4.02 -0.65 12.42
CA LYS A 116 -4.55 -0.21 13.73
C LYS A 116 -4.68 -1.39 14.71
N ALA A 117 -5.16 -2.54 14.26
CA ALA A 117 -5.32 -3.72 15.07
C ALA A 117 -3.97 -4.28 15.58
N LEU A 118 -2.91 -4.20 14.76
CA LEU A 118 -1.57 -4.66 15.13
C LEU A 118 -0.84 -3.73 16.10
N LEU A 119 -1.26 -2.48 16.22
CA LEU A 119 -0.60 -1.51 17.10
C LEU A 119 -0.68 -1.97 18.59
N TYR A 120 -1.83 -2.49 19.03
CA TYR A 120 -2.03 -2.95 20.39
C TYR A 120 -1.12 -4.14 20.78
N PRO A 121 -1.03 -5.24 20.02
CA PRO A 121 -0.09 -6.33 20.29
C PRO A 121 1.38 -5.89 20.32
N ILE A 122 1.76 -4.97 19.45
CA ILE A 122 3.14 -4.45 19.40
C ILE A 122 3.47 -3.68 20.67
N ILE A 123 2.58 -2.79 21.13
CA ILE A 123 2.78 -2.03 22.39
C ILE A 123 2.84 -2.98 23.58
N LEU A 124 1.93 -3.96 23.64
CA LEU A 124 1.90 -4.94 24.73
C LEU A 124 3.18 -5.78 24.78
N SER A 125 3.65 -6.24 23.62
CA SER A 125 4.89 -7.01 23.49
C SER A 125 6.12 -6.19 23.90
N ALA A 126 6.19 -4.92 23.50
CA ALA A 126 7.26 -4.02 23.88
C ALA A 126 7.27 -3.78 25.41
N MET A 127 6.10 -3.58 26.02
CA MET A 127 5.97 -3.40 27.47
C MET A 127 6.38 -4.66 28.24
N THR A 128 5.99 -5.83 27.75
CA THR A 128 6.39 -7.12 28.34
C THR A 128 7.89 -7.34 28.24
N ALA A 129 8.49 -7.07 27.09
CA ALA A 129 9.96 -7.16 26.88
C ALA A 129 10.71 -6.20 27.80
N TYR A 130 10.21 -4.96 27.94
CA TYR A 130 10.79 -3.99 28.89
C TYR A 130 10.74 -4.48 30.33
N MET A 131 9.61 -5.01 30.77
CA MET A 131 9.46 -5.58 32.12
C MET A 131 10.39 -6.77 32.36
N LEU A 132 10.52 -7.67 31.38
CA LEU A 132 11.46 -8.79 31.47
C LEU A 132 12.91 -8.30 31.55
N SER A 133 13.29 -7.27 30.81
CA SER A 133 14.61 -6.66 30.89
C SER A 133 14.90 -6.08 32.28
N VAL A 134 13.93 -5.37 32.87
CA VAL A 134 14.08 -4.81 34.22
C VAL A 134 14.21 -5.93 35.28
N ILE A 135 13.42 -6.99 35.19
CA ILE A 135 13.50 -8.14 36.09
C ILE A 135 14.88 -8.82 35.92
N SER A 136 15.30 -9.08 34.70
CA SER A 136 16.58 -9.74 34.40
C SER A 136 17.80 -8.96 34.92
N THR A 137 17.79 -7.64 34.72
CA THR A 137 18.98 -6.82 35.08
C THR A 137 18.99 -6.34 36.51
N ARG A 138 17.83 -6.16 37.15
CA ARG A 138 17.75 -5.57 38.49
C ARG A 138 17.37 -6.56 39.59
N LEU A 139 16.43 -7.49 39.32
CA LEU A 139 15.98 -8.46 40.36
C LEU A 139 16.83 -9.73 40.38
N MET A 140 17.15 -10.32 39.23
CA MET A 140 17.87 -11.60 39.19
C MET A 140 19.23 -11.56 39.91
N PRO A 141 20.11 -10.54 39.73
CA PRO A 141 21.40 -10.53 40.42
C PRO A 141 21.26 -10.38 41.93
N LYS A 142 20.15 -9.84 42.43
CA LYS A 142 19.89 -9.76 43.88
C LYS A 142 19.42 -11.11 44.42
N MET A 143 18.58 -11.83 43.67
CA MET A 143 18.08 -13.15 44.10
C MET A 143 19.14 -14.25 44.01
N THR A 144 20.04 -14.24 43.03
CA THR A 144 21.13 -15.20 42.91
C THR A 144 22.19 -15.04 44.00
N LYS A 145 22.30 -13.83 44.59
CA LYS A 145 23.16 -13.61 45.77
C LYS A 145 22.57 -14.16 47.09
N MET A 146 21.24 -14.35 47.13
CA MET A 146 20.53 -14.82 48.32
C MET A 146 20.20 -16.34 48.31
N SER A 147 20.18 -16.96 47.12
CA SER A 147 19.83 -18.39 47.00
C SER A 147 20.53 -18.97 45.75
N ASN A 148 21.04 -20.22 45.89
CA ASN A 148 21.74 -20.92 44.81
C ASN A 148 20.82 -21.25 43.65
N PRO A 149 21.05 -20.85 42.40
CA PRO A 149 20.17 -21.06 41.25
C PRO A 149 19.84 -22.53 40.95
N ASP A 150 20.75 -23.44 41.34
CA ASP A 150 20.60 -24.88 41.11
C ASP A 150 19.48 -25.54 41.97
N SER A 151 19.04 -24.86 43.03
CA SER A 151 17.95 -25.30 43.88
C SER A 151 16.55 -24.84 43.43
N TRP A 152 16.46 -24.08 42.33
CA TRP A 152 15.18 -23.53 41.89
C TRP A 152 14.40 -24.56 41.06
N VAL A 153 13.16 -24.82 41.45
CA VAL A 153 12.25 -25.79 40.84
C VAL A 153 11.05 -25.05 40.24
N GLY A 154 10.55 -25.54 39.09
CA GLY A 154 9.33 -25.04 38.47
C GLY A 154 9.46 -23.70 37.77
N ASN A 155 8.52 -22.76 38.00
CA ASN A 155 8.43 -21.47 37.27
C ASN A 155 9.66 -20.56 37.46
N ALA A 156 10.37 -20.69 38.58
CA ALA A 156 11.60 -19.91 38.84
C ALA A 156 12.74 -20.31 37.87
N ARG A 157 12.83 -21.58 37.51
CA ARG A 157 13.79 -22.08 36.52
C ARG A 157 13.48 -21.60 35.08
N LEU A 158 12.19 -21.51 34.74
CA LEU A 158 11.71 -20.95 33.48
C LEU A 158 12.06 -19.45 33.35
N LEU A 159 11.87 -18.67 34.40
CA LEU A 159 12.24 -17.26 34.46
C LEU A 159 13.77 -17.07 34.32
N TYR A 160 14.57 -17.93 34.93
CA TYR A 160 16.04 -17.90 34.78
C TYR A 160 16.47 -18.19 33.35
N LEU A 161 15.87 -19.22 32.70
CA LEU A 161 16.12 -19.54 31.29
C LEU A 161 15.72 -18.41 30.34
N MET A 162 14.57 -17.79 30.53
CA MET A 162 14.13 -16.63 29.74
C MET A 162 15.04 -15.41 29.93
N SER A 163 15.49 -15.17 31.16
CA SER A 163 16.44 -14.12 31.50
C SER A 163 17.80 -14.38 30.82
N TYR A 164 18.26 -15.61 30.80
CA TYR A 164 19.53 -16.00 30.16
C TYR A 164 19.47 -15.81 28.64
N ILE A 165 18.35 -16.17 28.00
CA ILE A 165 18.14 -15.97 26.57
C ILE A 165 18.09 -14.47 26.24
N SER A 166 17.39 -13.67 27.04
CA SER A 166 17.30 -12.21 26.84
C SER A 166 18.62 -11.47 26.99
N THR A 167 19.55 -11.98 27.83
CA THR A 167 20.87 -11.35 28.01
C THR A 167 21.93 -11.83 27.00
N HIS A 168 21.70 -12.99 26.35
CA HIS A 168 22.69 -13.59 25.44
C HIS A 168 22.37 -13.33 23.95
N TYR A 169 21.09 -13.04 23.63
CA TYR A 169 20.60 -12.84 22.25
C TYR A 169 19.90 -11.49 22.03
N GLY A 170 19.84 -10.61 23.01
CA GLY A 170 19.38 -9.21 22.92
C GLY A 170 20.55 -8.28 22.95
#